data_ac804b98c2ffb7828b1e5c2bcccb387e
#
_entry.id   ac804b98c2ffb7828b1e5c2bcccb387e
#
_cell.length_a   1.000
_cell.length_b   1.000
_cell.length_c   1.000
_cell.angle_alpha   90.00
_cell.angle_beta   90.00
_cell.angle_gamma   90.00
#
_symmetry.space_group_name_H-M   'P 1'
#
loop_
_entity.id
_entity.type
_entity.pdbx_description
1 polymer ?
#
loop_
_entity_poly.entity_id
_entity_poly.type
_entity_poly.pdbx_seq_one_letter_code
_entity_poly.pdbx_strand_id
1 'polypeptide(L)'
;MIKVAQFSDLHFSDKNLEEASRCFGFAVDQAIERGVDVAVISGDSTDHALDVHSPAVERLAREVRRLADHCPVLMLQGTFSHEPPGTLAIFPLLASRHPVHVADRLGQVALTKDGGWQASQGWRFDVVPPGARAVFTCVPTVNKATVAATVGATEAAEAVGHELAALLAGYAAINAAARAAQVPTIGVAHGTITGCVTEHGVPMAGFDHEFTTTSLFSAAAQAFMLGHIHKHQSWEDDGRVLAYAGSIGRFHHGELDAKGFLLWEVGAAVVRFQLIETPARRTVDLVFEGLPDLDAIAKAAQDLALAGAYVRVRWQVGEEERASVDRDAIKRALGEAADVQLEGRVVPVVRSRAAGISRANSLQEKVRVWARATGSEDGPLLERLAELAHRQPSQIAGAILAGEEPERIEEEQPQGVEQQADELAVPSVRALAQEARQDAVELELF
;
A
#
# COMPACT_ATOMS: atom_id res chain seq x y z
N MET A 1 13.79 31.69 4.40
CA MET A 1 13.04 30.57 5.01
C MET A 1 11.58 30.75 4.65
N ILE A 2 10.89 29.67 4.28
CA ILE A 2 9.46 29.65 3.94
C ILE A 2 8.76 28.61 4.81
N LYS A 3 7.57 28.96 5.34
CA LYS A 3 6.71 28.03 6.09
C LYS A 3 5.71 27.38 5.15
N VAL A 4 5.67 26.06 5.11
CA VAL A 4 4.78 25.29 4.23
C VAL A 4 3.92 24.35 5.05
N ALA A 5 2.60 24.36 4.82
CA ALA A 5 1.74 23.29 5.28
C ALA A 5 1.61 22.25 4.17
N GLN A 6 2.03 21.01 4.44
CA GLN A 6 1.84 19.88 3.52
C GLN A 6 0.70 19.01 4.00
N PHE A 7 -0.34 18.90 3.20
CA PHE A 7 -1.45 17.98 3.34
C PHE A 7 -1.34 16.89 2.27
N SER A 8 -1.81 15.70 2.57
CA SER A 8 -1.77 14.59 1.63
C SER A 8 -2.93 13.62 1.86
N ASP A 9 -3.29 12.89 0.82
CA ASP A 9 -4.20 11.75 0.92
C ASP A 9 -5.48 12.12 1.69
N LEU A 10 -6.18 13.15 1.15
CA LEU A 10 -7.38 13.72 1.78
C LEU A 10 -8.60 12.82 1.57
N HIS A 11 -8.65 12.08 0.46
CA HIS A 11 -9.66 11.08 0.10
C HIS A 11 -11.10 11.54 0.30
N PHE A 12 -11.41 12.78 -0.10
CA PHE A 12 -12.78 13.27 -0.08
C PHE A 12 -13.68 12.41 -0.97
N SER A 13 -14.72 11.87 -0.38
CA SER A 13 -15.79 11.10 -1.02
C SER A 13 -17.02 11.13 -0.14
N ASP A 14 -18.18 10.72 -0.64
CA ASP A 14 -19.39 10.66 0.17
C ASP A 14 -19.23 9.76 1.39
N LYS A 15 -18.50 8.64 1.24
CA LYS A 15 -18.18 7.70 2.32
C LYS A 15 -17.27 8.32 3.39
N ASN A 16 -16.29 9.10 2.97
CA ASN A 16 -15.26 9.65 3.85
C ASN A 16 -15.55 11.09 4.28
N LEU A 17 -16.67 11.69 3.83
CA LEU A 17 -16.96 13.10 3.94
C LEU A 17 -16.80 13.66 5.36
N GLU A 18 -17.35 12.98 6.36
CA GLU A 18 -17.31 13.42 7.74
C GLU A 18 -15.87 13.44 8.29
N GLU A 19 -15.14 12.34 8.11
CA GLU A 19 -13.76 12.20 8.56
C GLU A 19 -12.83 13.19 7.86
N ALA A 20 -12.87 13.21 6.53
CA ALA A 20 -12.06 14.11 5.71
C ALA A 20 -12.35 15.58 6.05
N SER A 21 -13.62 15.96 6.18
CA SER A 21 -14.02 17.33 6.52
C SER A 21 -13.56 17.76 7.90
N ARG A 22 -13.69 16.87 8.90
CA ARG A 22 -13.27 17.16 10.28
C ARG A 22 -11.75 17.33 10.35
N CYS A 23 -11.01 16.39 9.78
CA CYS A 23 -9.55 16.38 9.84
C CYS A 23 -8.93 17.47 9.00
N PHE A 24 -9.37 17.63 7.75
CA PHE A 24 -8.82 18.65 6.86
C PHE A 24 -9.24 20.06 7.29
N GLY A 25 -10.49 20.26 7.74
CA GLY A 25 -10.94 21.55 8.28
C GLY A 25 -10.11 21.98 9.50
N PHE A 26 -9.84 21.07 10.44
CA PHE A 26 -8.92 21.31 11.54
C PHE A 26 -7.51 21.68 11.06
N ALA A 27 -6.97 20.91 10.11
CA ALA A 27 -5.63 21.15 9.58
C ALA A 27 -5.52 22.52 8.88
N VAL A 28 -6.56 22.93 8.16
CA VAL A 28 -6.67 24.27 7.55
C VAL A 28 -6.67 25.37 8.63
N ASP A 29 -7.47 25.22 9.71
CA ASP A 29 -7.46 26.15 10.83
C ASP A 29 -6.06 26.29 11.43
N GLN A 30 -5.39 25.17 11.66
CA GLN A 30 -4.05 25.14 12.23
C GLN A 30 -2.99 25.75 11.31
N ALA A 31 -3.10 25.56 9.99
CA ALA A 31 -2.20 26.20 9.03
C ALA A 31 -2.37 27.71 8.99
N ILE A 32 -3.61 28.20 9.00
CA ILE A 32 -3.95 29.64 9.04
C ILE A 32 -3.44 30.28 10.35
N GLU A 33 -3.72 29.65 11.48
CA GLU A 33 -3.29 30.14 12.81
C GLU A 33 -1.76 30.25 12.90
N ARG A 34 -1.02 29.31 12.32
CA ARG A 34 0.45 29.33 12.32
C ARG A 34 1.06 30.26 11.27
N GLY A 35 0.24 30.89 10.44
CA GLY A 35 0.70 31.82 9.43
C GLY A 35 1.63 31.20 8.41
N VAL A 36 1.19 30.11 7.74
CA VAL A 36 1.99 29.50 6.69
C VAL A 36 2.07 30.40 5.45
N ASP A 37 3.21 30.38 4.78
CA ASP A 37 3.45 31.19 3.58
C ASP A 37 2.85 30.54 2.33
N VAL A 38 2.68 29.21 2.34
CA VAL A 38 2.14 28.42 1.22
C VAL A 38 1.57 27.11 1.73
N ALA A 39 0.52 26.62 1.08
CA ALA A 39 -0.07 25.31 1.32
C ALA A 39 0.21 24.38 0.12
N VAL A 40 0.57 23.13 0.41
CA VAL A 40 0.80 22.08 -0.58
C VAL A 40 -0.13 20.91 -0.29
N ILE A 41 -0.88 20.46 -1.29
CA ILE A 41 -1.64 19.20 -1.25
C ILE A 41 -0.92 18.24 -2.19
N SER A 42 -0.29 17.21 -1.63
CA SER A 42 0.64 16.32 -2.36
C SER A 42 -0.05 15.10 -3.00
N GLY A 43 -1.29 15.28 -3.47
CA GLY A 43 -2.07 14.29 -4.22
C GLY A 43 -3.16 13.60 -3.40
N ASP A 44 -4.00 12.85 -4.10
CA ASP A 44 -5.14 12.09 -3.59
C ASP A 44 -6.10 12.94 -2.74
N SER A 45 -6.51 14.09 -3.32
CA SER A 45 -7.50 14.98 -2.71
C SER A 45 -8.89 14.34 -2.69
N THR A 46 -9.22 13.50 -3.69
CA THR A 46 -10.45 12.71 -3.78
C THR A 46 -10.17 11.22 -3.68
N ASP A 47 -11.18 10.40 -3.35
CA ASP A 47 -11.05 8.95 -3.21
C ASP A 47 -11.34 8.19 -4.52
N HIS A 48 -12.08 8.82 -5.45
CA HIS A 48 -12.43 8.33 -6.77
C HIS A 48 -12.97 9.49 -7.61
N ALA A 49 -13.32 9.23 -8.87
CA ALA A 49 -14.01 10.22 -9.69
C ALA A 49 -15.31 10.67 -9.01
N LEU A 50 -15.44 11.95 -8.75
CA LEU A 50 -16.61 12.56 -8.11
C LEU A 50 -17.36 13.42 -9.11
N ASP A 51 -18.68 13.37 -9.04
CA ASP A 51 -19.54 14.31 -9.76
C ASP A 51 -19.40 15.71 -9.17
N VAL A 52 -19.46 16.76 -10.02
CA VAL A 52 -19.33 18.17 -9.60
C VAL A 52 -20.35 18.57 -8.54
N HIS A 53 -21.52 17.92 -8.51
CA HIS A 53 -22.57 18.17 -7.50
C HIS A 53 -22.39 17.39 -6.19
N SER A 54 -21.34 16.57 -6.07
CA SER A 54 -21.06 15.82 -4.85
C SER A 54 -20.79 16.77 -3.67
N PRO A 55 -21.38 16.54 -2.49
CA PRO A 55 -21.06 17.27 -1.26
C PRO A 55 -19.57 17.22 -0.91
N ALA A 56 -18.87 16.14 -1.31
CA ALA A 56 -17.45 16.00 -1.09
C ALA A 56 -16.62 17.02 -1.89
N VAL A 57 -16.98 17.27 -3.15
CA VAL A 57 -16.34 18.30 -3.98
C VAL A 57 -16.61 19.69 -3.42
N GLU A 58 -17.84 19.98 -3.03
CA GLU A 58 -18.20 21.28 -2.43
C GLU A 58 -17.41 21.54 -1.13
N ARG A 59 -17.31 20.51 -0.27
CA ARG A 59 -16.59 20.64 1.00
C ARG A 59 -15.09 20.81 0.79
N LEU A 60 -14.48 20.03 -0.09
CA LEU A 60 -13.07 20.15 -0.46
C LEU A 60 -12.79 21.55 -1.04
N ALA A 61 -13.61 22.01 -2.00
CA ALA A 61 -13.45 23.33 -2.61
C ALA A 61 -13.56 24.47 -1.57
N ARG A 62 -14.44 24.36 -0.59
CA ARG A 62 -14.57 25.31 0.52
C ARG A 62 -13.29 25.41 1.35
N GLU A 63 -12.71 24.28 1.72
CA GLU A 63 -11.47 24.27 2.52
C GLU A 63 -10.25 24.75 1.72
N VAL A 64 -10.14 24.34 0.45
CA VAL A 64 -9.09 24.86 -0.45
C VAL A 64 -9.21 26.37 -0.63
N ARG A 65 -10.44 26.89 -0.78
CA ARG A 65 -10.68 28.33 -0.85
C ARG A 65 -10.25 29.05 0.44
N ARG A 66 -10.56 28.48 1.62
CA ARG A 66 -10.11 29.06 2.90
C ARG A 66 -8.59 29.18 2.98
N LEU A 67 -7.87 28.13 2.54
CA LEU A 67 -6.41 28.19 2.40
C LEU A 67 -5.98 29.29 1.42
N ALA A 68 -6.62 29.34 0.24
CA ALA A 68 -6.29 30.30 -0.80
C ALA A 68 -6.68 31.76 -0.44
N ASP A 69 -7.59 31.95 0.50
CA ASP A 69 -7.84 33.28 1.11
C ASP A 69 -6.71 33.68 2.09
N HIS A 70 -5.91 32.73 2.58
CA HIS A 70 -4.78 32.96 3.48
C HIS A 70 -3.42 33.01 2.76
N CYS A 71 -3.11 32.02 1.91
CA CYS A 71 -1.82 31.86 1.23
C CYS A 71 -1.98 31.17 -0.14
N PRO A 72 -0.98 31.29 -1.04
CA PRO A 72 -0.97 30.50 -2.28
C PRO A 72 -1.03 28.99 -2.03
N VAL A 73 -1.79 28.27 -2.87
CA VAL A 73 -1.99 26.82 -2.75
C VAL A 73 -1.41 26.12 -3.98
N LEU A 74 -0.65 25.05 -3.76
CA LEU A 74 -0.18 24.13 -4.77
C LEU A 74 -0.86 22.77 -4.56
N MET A 75 -1.60 22.30 -5.56
CA MET A 75 -2.20 20.97 -5.58
C MET A 75 -1.49 20.10 -6.60
N LEU A 76 -1.01 18.94 -6.19
CA LEU A 76 -0.39 17.95 -7.07
C LEU A 76 -1.43 16.90 -7.47
N GLN A 77 -1.43 16.49 -8.72
CA GLN A 77 -2.23 15.36 -9.21
C GLN A 77 -1.76 14.06 -8.56
N GLY A 78 -2.66 13.36 -7.89
CA GLY A 78 -2.41 12.07 -7.25
C GLY A 78 -2.68 10.87 -8.16
N THR A 79 -3.05 9.75 -7.57
CA THR A 79 -3.31 8.47 -8.26
C THR A 79 -4.51 8.60 -9.21
N PHE A 80 -4.40 8.12 -10.45
CA PHE A 80 -5.47 8.28 -11.46
C PHE A 80 -6.78 7.55 -11.11
N SER A 81 -6.74 6.53 -10.28
CA SER A 81 -7.95 5.88 -9.77
C SER A 81 -8.69 6.76 -8.75
N HIS A 82 -7.98 7.60 -8.03
CA HIS A 82 -8.54 8.55 -7.07
C HIS A 82 -8.84 9.91 -7.72
N GLU A 83 -7.91 10.39 -8.50
CA GLU A 83 -7.99 11.68 -9.21
C GLU A 83 -7.81 11.48 -10.73
N PRO A 84 -8.86 11.08 -11.48
CA PRO A 84 -8.77 11.04 -12.94
C PRO A 84 -8.29 12.35 -13.53
N PRO A 85 -7.59 12.35 -14.68
CA PRO A 85 -7.09 13.57 -15.31
C PRO A 85 -8.19 14.61 -15.48
N GLY A 86 -7.90 15.84 -15.02
CA GLY A 86 -8.87 16.96 -15.06
C GLY A 86 -9.70 17.13 -13.78
N THR A 87 -9.69 16.17 -12.84
CA THR A 87 -10.43 16.29 -11.56
C THR A 87 -10.08 17.58 -10.82
N LEU A 88 -8.80 17.95 -10.78
CA LEU A 88 -8.34 19.15 -10.08
C LEU A 88 -8.50 20.46 -10.88
N ALA A 89 -8.90 20.41 -12.15
CA ALA A 89 -8.95 21.59 -13.04
C ALA A 89 -9.94 22.69 -12.59
N ILE A 90 -10.88 22.37 -11.70
CA ILE A 90 -11.82 23.35 -11.13
C ILE A 90 -11.18 24.27 -10.06
N PHE A 91 -10.15 23.83 -9.35
CA PHE A 91 -9.60 24.55 -8.19
C PHE A 91 -8.91 25.87 -8.57
N PRO A 92 -8.18 26.00 -9.69
CA PRO A 92 -7.64 27.29 -10.13
C PRO A 92 -8.72 28.35 -10.45
N LEU A 93 -9.98 27.92 -10.61
CA LEU A 93 -11.13 28.80 -10.92
C LEU A 93 -11.79 29.35 -9.63
N LEU A 94 -11.36 28.91 -8.45
CA LEU A 94 -11.89 29.41 -7.18
C LEU A 94 -11.56 30.91 -7.03
N ALA A 95 -12.60 31.70 -6.79
CA ALA A 95 -12.41 33.09 -6.46
C ALA A 95 -11.85 33.21 -5.03
N SER A 96 -10.55 33.49 -4.91
CA SER A 96 -9.80 33.61 -3.65
C SER A 96 -8.79 34.74 -3.71
N ARG A 97 -8.21 35.07 -2.56
CA ARG A 97 -7.21 36.18 -2.42
C ARG A 97 -5.88 35.80 -3.07
N HIS A 98 -5.47 34.53 -2.96
CA HIS A 98 -4.25 33.97 -3.54
C HIS A 98 -4.59 32.90 -4.54
N PRO A 99 -3.74 32.67 -5.56
CA PRO A 99 -4.02 31.67 -6.59
C PRO A 99 -3.82 30.24 -6.10
N VAL A 100 -4.65 29.35 -6.63
CA VAL A 100 -4.45 27.90 -6.57
C VAL A 100 -3.76 27.45 -7.86
N HIS A 101 -2.63 26.76 -7.74
CA HIS A 101 -1.94 26.15 -8.88
C HIS A 101 -2.11 24.63 -8.82
N VAL A 102 -2.49 24.02 -9.94
CA VAL A 102 -2.59 22.57 -10.09
C VAL A 102 -1.41 22.08 -10.93
N ALA A 103 -0.61 21.18 -10.35
CA ALA A 103 0.50 20.52 -11.02
C ALA A 103 0.04 19.10 -11.44
N ASP A 104 -0.44 18.98 -12.67
CA ASP A 104 -0.94 17.73 -13.29
C ASP A 104 0.08 17.08 -14.24
N ARG A 105 1.27 17.65 -14.36
CA ARG A 105 2.38 17.17 -15.19
C ARG A 105 3.72 17.45 -14.52
N LEU A 106 4.73 16.69 -14.95
CA LEU A 106 6.11 16.92 -14.55
C LEU A 106 6.53 18.36 -14.91
N GLY A 107 7.07 19.10 -13.95
CA GLY A 107 7.47 20.48 -14.15
C GLY A 107 7.99 21.16 -12.92
N GLN A 108 8.43 22.42 -13.10
CA GLN A 108 8.76 23.29 -11.98
C GLN A 108 7.84 24.50 -11.93
N VAL A 109 7.54 24.94 -10.71
CA VAL A 109 6.72 26.12 -10.43
C VAL A 109 7.45 26.98 -9.39
N ALA A 110 7.56 28.26 -9.65
CA ALA A 110 8.11 29.22 -8.69
C ALA A 110 7.00 29.97 -7.99
N LEU A 111 7.09 30.09 -6.67
CA LEU A 111 6.32 31.04 -5.89
C LEU A 111 6.98 32.40 -6.01
N THR A 112 6.27 33.41 -6.50
CA THR A 112 6.79 34.76 -6.72
C THR A 112 6.64 35.64 -5.47
N LYS A 113 7.29 36.81 -5.41
CA LYS A 113 7.25 37.70 -4.28
C LYS A 113 5.87 38.32 -3.99
N ASP A 114 5.07 38.48 -5.04
CA ASP A 114 3.69 38.96 -4.99
C ASP A 114 2.67 37.87 -4.64
N GLY A 115 3.15 36.63 -4.38
CA GLY A 115 2.30 35.49 -4.02
C GLY A 115 1.65 34.80 -5.21
N GLY A 116 2.11 35.08 -6.42
CA GLY A 116 1.69 34.39 -7.63
C GLY A 116 2.47 33.10 -7.91
N TRP A 117 2.05 32.37 -8.94
CA TRP A 117 2.71 31.19 -9.45
C TRP A 117 3.27 31.44 -10.85
N GLN A 118 4.53 31.04 -11.07
CA GLN A 118 5.17 31.05 -12.38
C GLN A 118 5.58 29.62 -12.73
N ALA A 119 4.95 29.01 -13.71
CA ALA A 119 5.32 27.68 -14.20
C ALA A 119 6.49 27.76 -15.19
N SER A 120 7.31 26.70 -15.24
CA SER A 120 8.32 26.55 -16.29
C SER A 120 7.64 26.31 -17.64
N GLN A 121 8.26 26.79 -18.72
CA GLN A 121 7.75 26.56 -20.09
C GLN A 121 7.91 25.11 -20.53
N GLY A 122 9.01 24.46 -20.08
CA GLY A 122 9.26 23.03 -20.24
C GLY A 122 9.16 22.30 -18.91
N TRP A 123 9.74 21.12 -18.82
CA TRP A 123 9.74 20.30 -17.61
C TRP A 123 10.57 20.91 -16.46
N ARG A 124 11.44 21.88 -16.72
CA ARG A 124 12.22 22.62 -15.71
C ARG A 124 12.45 24.07 -16.14
N PHE A 125 12.89 24.90 -15.22
CA PHE A 125 13.44 26.23 -15.55
C PHE A 125 14.83 26.10 -16.13
N ASP A 126 15.16 26.95 -17.08
CA ASP A 126 16.54 27.11 -17.59
C ASP A 126 17.38 27.95 -16.65
N VAL A 127 16.77 28.93 -16.01
CA VAL A 127 17.36 29.83 -15.00
C VAL A 127 16.40 30.01 -13.83
N VAL A 128 16.93 30.31 -12.64
CA VAL A 128 16.10 30.62 -11.48
C VAL A 128 15.26 31.86 -11.78
N PRO A 129 13.93 31.78 -11.67
CA PRO A 129 13.06 32.92 -11.96
C PRO A 129 13.40 34.13 -11.09
N PRO A 130 13.57 35.31 -11.65
CA PRO A 130 13.82 36.51 -10.88
C PRO A 130 12.69 36.79 -9.87
N GLY A 131 13.08 37.01 -8.62
CA GLY A 131 12.08 37.25 -7.56
C GLY A 131 11.34 36.01 -7.04
N ALA A 132 11.81 34.81 -7.37
CA ALA A 132 11.27 33.59 -6.75
C ALA A 132 11.51 33.60 -5.23
N ARG A 133 10.45 33.30 -4.45
CA ARG A 133 10.51 33.05 -3.01
C ARG A 133 10.85 31.59 -2.71
N ALA A 134 10.40 30.67 -3.58
CA ALA A 134 10.70 29.25 -3.56
C ALA A 134 10.53 28.67 -4.96
N VAL A 135 11.22 27.56 -5.24
CA VAL A 135 11.02 26.76 -6.45
C VAL A 135 10.52 25.38 -6.05
N PHE A 136 9.41 24.98 -6.65
CA PHE A 136 8.79 23.66 -6.44
C PHE A 136 9.06 22.79 -7.65
N THR A 137 9.56 21.57 -7.44
CA THR A 137 9.71 20.52 -8.44
C THR A 137 8.53 19.57 -8.28
N CYS A 138 7.61 19.54 -9.23
CA CYS A 138 6.37 18.78 -9.18
C CYS A 138 6.48 17.48 -9.97
N VAL A 139 6.24 16.37 -9.31
CA VAL A 139 6.26 15.01 -9.86
C VAL A 139 4.93 14.32 -9.55
N PRO A 140 3.87 14.61 -10.32
CA PRO A 140 2.58 13.96 -10.16
C PRO A 140 2.64 12.50 -10.59
N THR A 141 1.55 11.76 -10.35
CA THR A 141 1.41 10.39 -10.85
C THR A 141 1.55 10.34 -12.38
N VAL A 142 2.36 9.39 -12.86
CA VAL A 142 2.63 9.18 -14.30
C VAL A 142 1.81 7.97 -14.80
N ASN A 143 1.22 8.09 -15.98
CA ASN A 143 0.42 7.01 -16.56
C ASN A 143 1.28 5.85 -17.09
N LYS A 144 1.39 4.77 -16.34
CA LYS A 144 2.11 3.56 -16.74
C LYS A 144 1.48 2.82 -17.93
N ALA A 145 0.18 2.96 -18.14
CA ALA A 145 -0.50 2.24 -19.21
C ALA A 145 0.07 2.61 -20.60
N THR A 146 0.46 3.87 -20.79
CA THR A 146 1.09 4.32 -22.03
C THR A 146 2.46 3.67 -22.23
N VAL A 147 3.25 3.55 -21.17
CA VAL A 147 4.58 2.90 -21.22
C VAL A 147 4.42 1.38 -21.38
N ALA A 148 3.50 0.77 -20.64
CA ALA A 148 3.20 -0.67 -20.72
C ALA A 148 2.74 -1.11 -22.13
N ALA A 149 2.03 -0.27 -22.84
CA ALA A 149 1.61 -0.54 -24.22
C ALA A 149 2.80 -0.61 -25.20
N THR A 150 3.92 -0.01 -24.85
CA THR A 150 5.13 0.05 -25.69
C THR A 150 6.13 -1.05 -25.37
N VAL A 151 6.38 -1.32 -24.08
CA VAL A 151 7.46 -2.23 -23.63
C VAL A 151 6.98 -3.44 -22.84
N GLY A 152 5.69 -3.59 -22.61
CA GLY A 152 5.15 -4.66 -21.74
C GLY A 152 5.00 -4.25 -20.26
N ALA A 153 4.13 -4.94 -19.51
CA ALA A 153 3.75 -4.49 -18.16
C ALA A 153 4.89 -4.59 -17.14
N THR A 154 5.69 -5.64 -17.19
CA THR A 154 6.81 -5.85 -16.26
C THR A 154 7.95 -4.90 -16.54
N GLU A 155 8.34 -4.75 -17.81
CA GLU A 155 9.41 -3.86 -18.24
C GLU A 155 9.02 -2.39 -18.10
N ALA A 156 7.71 -2.06 -18.16
CA ALA A 156 7.21 -0.70 -18.01
C ALA A 156 7.50 -0.11 -16.62
N ALA A 157 7.38 -0.90 -15.56
CA ALA A 157 7.64 -0.42 -14.20
C ALA A 157 9.11 -0.04 -14.02
N GLU A 158 10.03 -0.89 -14.50
CA GLU A 158 11.48 -0.64 -14.46
C GLU A 158 11.87 0.54 -15.35
N ALA A 159 11.33 0.60 -16.58
CA ALA A 159 11.57 1.70 -17.50
C ALA A 159 11.09 3.05 -16.95
N VAL A 160 9.87 3.11 -16.36
CA VAL A 160 9.34 4.32 -15.73
C VAL A 160 10.22 4.75 -14.55
N GLY A 161 10.63 3.81 -13.70
CA GLY A 161 11.52 4.11 -12.57
C GLY A 161 12.87 4.68 -13.02
N HIS A 162 13.45 4.13 -14.08
CA HIS A 162 14.71 4.60 -14.65
C HIS A 162 14.59 6.01 -15.27
N GLU A 163 13.56 6.25 -16.06
CA GLU A 163 13.29 7.55 -16.66
C GLU A 163 12.98 8.62 -15.60
N LEU A 164 12.20 8.28 -14.57
CA LEU A 164 11.94 9.19 -13.46
C LEU A 164 13.21 9.54 -12.69
N ALA A 165 14.12 8.59 -12.47
CA ALA A 165 15.40 8.84 -11.83
C ALA A 165 16.28 9.79 -12.67
N ALA A 166 16.30 9.62 -13.99
CA ALA A 166 17.04 10.51 -14.90
C ALA A 166 16.44 11.93 -14.91
N LEU A 167 15.10 12.05 -14.93
CA LEU A 167 14.40 13.34 -14.84
C LEU A 167 14.68 14.04 -13.51
N LEU A 168 14.62 13.32 -12.40
CA LEU A 168 14.94 13.85 -11.07
C LEU A 168 16.35 14.37 -11.00
N ALA A 169 17.34 13.63 -11.48
CA ALA A 169 18.73 14.10 -11.57
C ALA A 169 18.87 15.35 -12.45
N GLY A 170 18.06 15.46 -13.50
CA GLY A 170 18.01 16.63 -14.38
C GLY A 170 17.57 17.93 -13.73
N TYR A 171 16.89 17.89 -12.57
CA TYR A 171 16.56 19.10 -11.80
C TYR A 171 17.71 19.61 -10.92
N ALA A 172 18.76 18.82 -10.69
CA ALA A 172 19.82 19.12 -9.73
C ALA A 172 20.49 20.46 -10.00
N ALA A 173 20.80 20.77 -11.25
CA ALA A 173 21.52 22.00 -11.61
C ALA A 173 20.72 23.26 -11.27
N ILE A 174 19.42 23.31 -11.60
CA ILE A 174 18.57 24.46 -11.33
C ILE A 174 18.26 24.58 -9.84
N ASN A 175 18.06 23.46 -9.12
CA ASN A 175 17.84 23.47 -7.68
C ASN A 175 19.12 23.90 -6.93
N ALA A 176 20.30 23.51 -7.39
CA ALA A 176 21.57 23.99 -6.84
C ALA A 176 21.77 25.50 -7.09
N ALA A 177 21.44 25.98 -8.29
CA ALA A 177 21.49 27.42 -8.61
C ALA A 177 20.50 28.23 -7.76
N ALA A 178 19.29 27.76 -7.54
CA ALA A 178 18.30 28.36 -6.66
C ALA A 178 18.82 28.45 -5.22
N ARG A 179 19.38 27.37 -4.70
CA ARG A 179 19.97 27.32 -3.36
C ARG A 179 21.15 28.31 -3.24
N ALA A 180 22.02 28.42 -4.23
CA ALA A 180 23.10 29.39 -4.27
C ALA A 180 22.56 30.84 -4.25
N ALA A 181 21.42 31.09 -4.87
CA ALA A 181 20.68 32.35 -4.83
C ALA A 181 19.85 32.54 -3.55
N GLN A 182 20.00 31.69 -2.55
CA GLN A 182 19.24 31.70 -1.28
C GLN A 182 17.72 31.50 -1.46
N VAL A 183 17.30 30.87 -2.55
CA VAL A 183 15.93 30.49 -2.84
C VAL A 183 15.68 29.05 -2.39
N PRO A 184 14.75 28.77 -1.46
CA PRO A 184 14.37 27.42 -1.06
C PRO A 184 13.88 26.59 -2.24
N THR A 185 14.26 25.30 -2.29
CA THR A 185 13.82 24.36 -3.29
C THR A 185 13.09 23.19 -2.65
N ILE A 186 11.91 22.87 -3.16
CA ILE A 186 10.97 21.91 -2.59
C ILE A 186 10.53 20.97 -3.69
N GLY A 187 10.74 19.66 -3.51
CA GLY A 187 10.10 18.65 -4.33
C GLY A 187 8.71 18.34 -3.80
N VAL A 188 7.76 18.07 -4.69
CA VAL A 188 6.44 17.55 -4.36
C VAL A 188 6.19 16.37 -5.28
N ALA A 189 5.96 15.18 -4.73
CA ALA A 189 5.75 13.97 -5.52
C ALA A 189 4.63 13.11 -4.93
N HIS A 190 3.96 12.33 -5.80
CA HIS A 190 2.96 11.36 -5.39
C HIS A 190 3.32 9.97 -5.94
N GLY A 191 3.59 9.02 -5.04
CA GLY A 191 4.00 7.66 -5.39
C GLY A 191 4.77 6.98 -4.27
N THR A 192 5.21 5.75 -4.51
CA THR A 192 5.85 4.87 -3.54
C THR A 192 7.37 5.04 -3.53
N ILE A 193 7.98 5.13 -2.36
CA ILE A 193 9.43 4.93 -2.19
C ILE A 193 9.68 3.44 -1.93
N THR A 194 10.61 2.86 -2.66
CA THR A 194 11.04 1.46 -2.46
C THR A 194 11.44 1.22 -1.01
N GLY A 195 10.84 0.22 -0.37
CA GLY A 195 11.08 -0.13 1.03
C GLY A 195 10.35 0.74 2.06
N CYS A 196 9.48 1.68 1.66
CA CYS A 196 8.59 2.35 2.61
C CYS A 196 7.62 1.35 3.26
N VAL A 197 7.12 1.70 4.42
CA VAL A 197 6.19 0.86 5.19
C VAL A 197 4.78 1.41 5.01
N THR A 198 3.85 0.55 4.60
CA THR A 198 2.43 0.92 4.49
C THR A 198 1.81 1.07 5.88
N GLU A 199 0.59 1.61 5.93
CA GLU A 199 -0.24 1.70 7.14
C GLU A 199 -0.53 0.33 7.77
N HIS A 200 -0.40 -0.77 7.01
CA HIS A 200 -0.52 -2.14 7.52
C HIS A 200 0.77 -2.68 8.15
N GLY A 201 1.85 -1.87 8.19
CA GLY A 201 3.14 -2.28 8.74
C GLY A 201 3.94 -3.24 7.85
N VAL A 202 3.53 -3.39 6.58
CA VAL A 202 4.20 -4.26 5.61
C VAL A 202 5.01 -3.39 4.65
N PRO A 203 6.26 -3.79 4.29
CA PRO A 203 6.99 -3.09 3.23
C PRO A 203 6.20 -3.13 1.94
N MET A 204 6.06 -1.96 1.31
CA MET A 204 5.42 -1.87 0.00
C MET A 204 6.39 -2.41 -1.06
N ALA A 205 5.98 -3.46 -1.74
CA ALA A 205 6.57 -3.92 -2.98
C ALA A 205 5.45 -3.97 -4.00
N GLY A 206 5.45 -3.11 -4.98
CA GLY A 206 4.32 -3.03 -5.89
C GLY A 206 4.65 -2.40 -7.24
N PHE A 207 3.67 -2.43 -8.12
CA PHE A 207 3.76 -2.00 -9.52
C PHE A 207 3.46 -0.50 -9.72
N ASP A 208 3.24 0.26 -8.64
CA ASP A 208 3.02 1.71 -8.73
C ASP A 208 4.36 2.45 -8.77
N HIS A 209 4.32 3.76 -9.11
CA HIS A 209 5.52 4.58 -9.32
C HIS A 209 6.47 4.45 -8.15
N GLU A 210 7.55 3.68 -8.35
CA GLU A 210 8.55 3.48 -7.33
C GLU A 210 9.70 4.47 -7.52
N PHE A 211 9.82 5.33 -6.54
CA PHE A 211 11.02 6.13 -6.35
C PHE A 211 12.00 5.37 -5.46
N THR A 212 13.29 5.60 -5.64
CA THR A 212 14.26 5.32 -4.59
C THR A 212 14.54 6.61 -3.81
N THR A 213 14.93 6.51 -2.55
CA THR A 213 15.38 7.69 -1.78
C THR A 213 16.52 8.39 -2.52
N THR A 214 17.48 7.63 -3.09
CA THR A 214 18.59 8.14 -3.88
C THR A 214 18.12 8.93 -5.10
N SER A 215 17.11 8.45 -5.84
CA SER A 215 16.60 9.18 -7.02
C SER A 215 15.95 10.51 -6.63
N LEU A 216 15.20 10.56 -5.53
CA LEU A 216 14.62 11.81 -5.04
C LEU A 216 15.67 12.78 -4.54
N PHE A 217 16.66 12.32 -3.78
CA PHE A 217 17.79 13.17 -3.35
C PHE A 217 18.63 13.67 -4.50
N SER A 218 18.72 12.92 -5.63
CA SER A 218 19.45 13.34 -6.82
C SER A 218 18.91 14.63 -7.46
N ALA A 219 17.63 14.97 -7.24
CA ALA A 219 17.04 16.23 -7.68
C ALA A 219 17.63 17.47 -6.96
N ALA A 220 18.41 17.27 -5.89
CA ALA A 220 19.05 18.29 -5.08
C ALA A 220 18.08 19.36 -4.48
N ALA A 221 16.80 19.04 -4.32
CA ALA A 221 15.86 19.83 -3.53
C ALA A 221 16.16 19.68 -2.04
N GLN A 222 15.91 20.72 -1.23
CA GLN A 222 16.14 20.68 0.22
C GLN A 222 15.11 19.84 0.96
N ALA A 223 13.84 19.92 0.54
CA ALA A 223 12.76 19.11 1.06
C ALA A 223 12.03 18.39 -0.08
N PHE A 224 11.55 17.17 0.17
CA PHE A 224 10.60 16.50 -0.71
C PHE A 224 9.33 16.14 0.08
N MET A 225 8.22 16.70 -0.35
CA MET A 225 6.88 16.53 0.24
C MET A 225 6.16 15.44 -0.54
N LEU A 226 5.93 14.29 0.09
CA LEU A 226 5.46 13.08 -0.56
C LEU A 226 4.01 12.76 -0.17
N GLY A 227 3.24 12.23 -1.12
CA GLY A 227 1.91 11.65 -0.92
C GLY A 227 1.84 10.22 -1.46
N HIS A 228 0.72 9.53 -1.23
CA HIS A 228 0.37 8.16 -1.60
C HIS A 228 0.45 7.17 -0.44
N ILE A 229 1.39 7.30 0.47
CA ILE A 229 1.52 6.38 1.61
C ILE A 229 0.86 7.03 2.83
N HIS A 230 -0.16 6.36 3.36
CA HIS A 230 -0.98 6.86 4.46
C HIS A 230 -0.27 6.89 5.82
N LYS A 231 0.94 6.34 5.89
CA LYS A 231 1.78 6.33 7.10
C LYS A 231 2.84 7.42 7.03
N HIS A 232 2.88 8.28 8.04
CA HIS A 232 3.96 9.26 8.19
C HIS A 232 5.32 8.55 8.38
N GLN A 233 6.28 8.90 7.54
CA GLN A 233 7.67 8.44 7.63
C GLN A 233 8.58 9.40 6.87
N SER A 234 9.88 9.43 7.25
CA SER A 234 10.84 10.38 6.68
C SER A 234 12.23 9.77 6.54
N TRP A 235 13.00 10.34 5.63
CA TRP A 235 14.42 10.01 5.38
C TRP A 235 15.21 11.32 5.31
N GLU A 236 16.45 11.26 5.77
CA GLU A 236 17.36 12.41 5.76
C GLU A 236 18.69 12.02 5.11
N ASP A 237 19.25 12.92 4.30
CA ASP A 237 20.56 12.80 3.68
C ASP A 237 21.19 14.18 3.51
N ASP A 238 22.34 14.40 4.16
CA ASP A 238 23.10 15.66 4.11
C ASP A 238 22.24 16.91 4.37
N GLY A 239 21.39 16.85 5.41
CA GLY A 239 20.49 17.94 5.83
C GLY A 239 19.31 18.20 4.86
N ARG A 240 19.10 17.33 3.88
CA ARG A 240 17.91 17.28 3.01
C ARG A 240 16.93 16.26 3.54
N VAL A 241 15.65 16.53 3.40
CA VAL A 241 14.61 15.69 4.00
C VAL A 241 13.57 15.27 2.97
N LEU A 242 13.22 13.99 2.97
CA LEU A 242 12.05 13.44 2.28
C LEU A 242 11.03 13.04 3.36
N ALA A 243 9.75 13.37 3.20
CA ALA A 243 8.73 12.87 4.12
C ALA A 243 7.37 12.70 3.47
N TYR A 244 6.70 11.59 3.82
CA TYR A 244 5.27 11.41 3.68
C TYR A 244 4.57 12.08 4.86
N ALA A 245 3.56 12.89 4.58
CA ALA A 245 2.70 13.41 5.64
C ALA A 245 1.84 12.30 6.26
N GLY A 246 1.50 11.29 5.48
CA GLY A 246 0.45 10.34 5.76
C GLY A 246 -0.92 10.88 5.38
N SER A 247 -1.97 10.09 5.49
CA SER A 247 -3.34 10.54 5.24
C SER A 247 -3.81 11.53 6.29
N ILE A 248 -4.68 12.45 5.88
CA ILE A 248 -5.20 13.51 6.76
C ILE A 248 -6.11 12.97 7.88
N GLY A 249 -6.77 11.84 7.65
CA GLY A 249 -7.68 11.16 8.56
C GLY A 249 -7.54 9.65 8.46
N ARG A 250 -8.40 8.89 9.15
CA ARG A 250 -8.47 7.43 9.05
C ARG A 250 -9.63 7.02 8.17
N PHE A 251 -9.30 6.37 7.05
CA PHE A 251 -10.28 5.99 6.02
C PHE A 251 -10.56 4.48 5.98
N HIS A 252 -9.74 3.67 6.67
CA HIS A 252 -9.98 2.23 6.84
C HIS A 252 -9.41 1.70 8.16
N HIS A 253 -9.83 0.48 8.53
CA HIS A 253 -9.51 -0.16 9.81
C HIS A 253 -8.03 -0.50 10.02
N GLY A 254 -7.20 -0.51 8.96
CA GLY A 254 -5.77 -0.81 9.05
C GLY A 254 -4.91 0.36 9.54
N GLU A 255 -5.44 1.57 9.55
CA GLU A 255 -4.70 2.79 9.88
C GLU A 255 -4.63 3.02 11.38
N LEU A 256 -3.57 2.53 12.02
CA LEU A 256 -3.36 2.63 13.47
C LEU A 256 -2.49 3.83 13.86
N ASP A 257 -1.64 4.31 12.95
CA ASP A 257 -0.67 5.39 13.21
C ASP A 257 -1.35 6.75 13.40
N ALA A 258 -0.61 7.72 13.98
CA ALA A 258 -1.05 9.11 14.06
C ALA A 258 -1.30 9.68 12.65
N LYS A 259 -2.39 10.44 12.52
CA LYS A 259 -2.80 11.11 11.28
C LYS A 259 -2.59 12.62 11.42
N GLY A 260 -2.25 13.28 10.32
CA GLY A 260 -1.96 14.70 10.42
C GLY A 260 -1.48 15.33 9.12
N PHE A 261 -0.89 16.49 9.27
CA PHE A 261 -0.21 17.20 8.19
C PHE A 261 1.18 17.65 8.68
N LEU A 262 2.08 17.93 7.74
CA LEU A 262 3.42 18.39 8.09
C LEU A 262 3.51 19.92 7.97
N LEU A 263 3.99 20.54 9.04
CA LEU A 263 4.39 21.93 9.03
C LEU A 263 5.90 22.00 8.80
N TRP A 264 6.30 22.57 7.67
CA TRP A 264 7.69 22.68 7.25
C TRP A 264 8.22 24.10 7.42
N GLU A 265 9.49 24.19 7.76
CA GLU A 265 10.32 25.39 7.62
C GLU A 265 11.47 25.08 6.69
N VAL A 266 11.42 25.61 5.47
CA VAL A 266 12.42 25.33 4.42
C VAL A 266 13.22 26.59 4.14
N GLY A 267 14.53 26.50 4.38
CA GLY A 267 15.49 27.56 4.03
C GLY A 267 16.47 27.05 2.98
N ALA A 268 17.42 27.89 2.57
CA ALA A 268 18.46 27.48 1.63
C ALA A 268 19.50 26.51 2.23
N ALA A 269 19.62 26.45 3.55
CA ALA A 269 20.59 25.62 4.25
C ALA A 269 19.99 24.75 5.36
N VAL A 270 18.75 25.00 5.76
CA VAL A 270 18.11 24.33 6.90
C VAL A 270 16.71 23.93 6.52
N VAL A 271 16.36 22.67 6.83
CA VAL A 271 15.01 22.12 6.70
C VAL A 271 14.59 21.56 8.05
N ARG A 272 13.37 21.88 8.45
CA ARG A 272 12.72 21.30 9.64
C ARG A 272 11.28 21.01 9.30
N PHE A 273 10.71 20.01 9.94
CA PHE A 273 9.28 19.74 9.87
C PHE A 273 8.75 19.23 11.22
N GLN A 274 7.45 19.33 11.39
CA GLN A 274 6.71 18.80 12.52
C GLN A 274 5.40 18.21 12.02
N LEU A 275 5.07 17.00 12.49
CA LEU A 275 3.73 16.44 12.33
C LEU A 275 2.77 17.12 13.29
N ILE A 276 1.71 17.70 12.75
CA ILE A 276 0.58 18.23 13.52
C ILE A 276 -0.56 17.24 13.40
N GLU A 277 -0.88 16.58 14.50
CA GLU A 277 -1.92 15.55 14.51
C GLU A 277 -3.31 16.15 14.31
N THR A 278 -4.11 15.50 13.48
CA THR A 278 -5.52 15.82 13.26
C THR A 278 -6.41 15.05 14.24
N PRO A 279 -7.65 15.51 14.47
CA PRO A 279 -8.60 14.79 15.32
C PRO A 279 -9.22 13.59 14.59
N ALA A 280 -8.36 12.77 13.98
CA ALA A 280 -8.78 11.58 13.25
C ALA A 280 -9.51 10.59 14.17
N ARG A 281 -10.54 9.90 13.62
CA ARG A 281 -11.26 8.89 14.37
C ARG A 281 -10.30 7.81 14.89
N ARG A 282 -10.65 7.17 15.98
CA ARG A 282 -9.85 6.09 16.55
C ARG A 282 -10.07 4.80 15.78
N THR A 283 -9.04 3.97 15.69
CA THR A 283 -9.15 2.57 15.26
C THR A 283 -8.78 1.69 16.43
N VAL A 284 -9.58 0.68 16.72
CA VAL A 284 -9.38 -0.24 17.84
C VAL A 284 -9.54 -1.67 17.37
N ASP A 285 -8.53 -2.50 17.66
CA ASP A 285 -8.56 -3.95 17.45
C ASP A 285 -8.95 -4.66 18.75
N LEU A 286 -10.03 -5.45 18.70
CA LEU A 286 -10.40 -6.41 19.73
C LEU A 286 -10.06 -7.81 19.23
N VAL A 287 -9.13 -8.48 19.93
CA VAL A 287 -8.58 -9.78 19.49
C VAL A 287 -8.97 -10.86 20.49
N PHE A 288 -9.53 -11.96 20.01
CA PHE A 288 -9.93 -13.12 20.80
C PHE A 288 -9.27 -14.39 20.30
N GLU A 289 -8.71 -15.16 21.20
CA GLU A 289 -8.31 -16.55 20.96
C GLU A 289 -9.46 -17.46 21.39
N GLY A 290 -10.25 -17.96 20.47
CA GLY A 290 -11.50 -18.64 20.72
C GLY A 290 -12.71 -17.79 20.33
N LEU A 291 -13.89 -18.17 20.86
CA LEU A 291 -15.14 -17.45 20.63
C LEU A 291 -15.07 -16.01 21.17
N PRO A 292 -15.53 -15.02 20.39
CA PRO A 292 -15.64 -13.65 20.89
C PRO A 292 -16.57 -13.57 22.10
N ASP A 293 -16.05 -13.02 23.19
CA ASP A 293 -16.81 -12.82 24.42
C ASP A 293 -17.61 -11.51 24.32
N LEU A 294 -18.93 -11.60 24.29
CA LEU A 294 -19.83 -10.46 24.14
C LEU A 294 -19.79 -9.52 25.36
N ASP A 295 -19.58 -10.05 26.58
CA ASP A 295 -19.46 -9.21 27.77
C ASP A 295 -18.15 -8.43 27.76
N ALA A 296 -17.06 -9.07 27.33
CA ALA A 296 -15.78 -8.39 27.13
C ALA A 296 -15.84 -7.32 26.03
N ILE A 297 -16.59 -7.58 24.93
CA ILE A 297 -16.80 -6.60 23.86
C ILE A 297 -17.62 -5.41 24.39
N ALA A 298 -18.72 -5.65 25.11
CA ALA A 298 -19.56 -4.60 25.67
C ALA A 298 -18.79 -3.76 26.70
N LYS A 299 -17.96 -4.40 27.51
CA LYS A 299 -17.08 -3.70 28.45
C LYS A 299 -16.04 -2.85 27.72
N ALA A 300 -15.39 -3.41 26.68
CA ALA A 300 -14.42 -2.66 25.87
C ALA A 300 -15.07 -1.45 25.18
N ALA A 301 -16.32 -1.58 24.73
CA ALA A 301 -17.06 -0.46 24.13
C ALA A 301 -17.22 0.72 25.09
N GLN A 302 -17.43 0.45 26.38
CA GLN A 302 -17.53 1.47 27.43
C GLN A 302 -16.15 2.01 27.85
N ASP A 303 -15.23 1.10 28.22
CA ASP A 303 -13.92 1.46 28.81
C ASP A 303 -13.05 2.24 27.81
N LEU A 304 -13.15 1.92 26.52
CA LEU A 304 -12.37 2.54 25.44
C LEU A 304 -13.12 3.66 24.72
N ALA A 305 -14.36 3.99 25.13
CA ALA A 305 -15.20 5.01 24.48
C ALA A 305 -15.20 4.85 22.94
N LEU A 306 -15.73 3.72 22.45
CA LEU A 306 -15.66 3.35 21.03
C LEU A 306 -16.68 4.08 20.14
N ALA A 307 -17.48 5.02 20.69
CA ALA A 307 -18.38 5.84 19.90
C ALA A 307 -17.64 6.59 18.79
N GLY A 308 -18.10 6.43 17.54
CA GLY A 308 -17.46 7.03 16.36
C GLY A 308 -16.11 6.43 15.95
N ALA A 309 -15.61 5.39 16.62
CA ALA A 309 -14.38 4.70 16.26
C ALA A 309 -14.58 3.67 15.14
N TYR A 310 -13.54 3.32 14.41
CA TYR A 310 -13.47 2.08 13.65
C TYR A 310 -13.08 0.95 14.58
N VAL A 311 -13.90 -0.11 14.65
CA VAL A 311 -13.63 -1.27 15.50
C VAL A 311 -13.46 -2.50 14.63
N ARG A 312 -12.31 -3.17 14.78
CA ARG A 312 -12.07 -4.45 14.13
C ARG A 312 -12.05 -5.54 15.19
N VAL A 313 -12.98 -6.49 15.05
CA VAL A 313 -13.05 -7.66 15.94
C VAL A 313 -12.46 -8.85 15.22
N ARG A 314 -11.37 -9.38 15.78
CA ARG A 314 -10.60 -10.50 15.22
C ARG A 314 -10.70 -11.68 16.16
N TRP A 315 -10.94 -12.86 15.60
CA TRP A 315 -10.96 -14.09 16.40
C TRP A 315 -10.40 -15.27 15.64
N GLN A 316 -9.96 -16.29 16.39
CA GLN A 316 -9.50 -17.54 15.83
C GLN A 316 -10.21 -18.68 16.53
N VAL A 317 -11.01 -19.48 15.80
CA VAL A 317 -11.83 -20.59 16.33
C VAL A 317 -11.54 -21.87 15.57
N GLY A 318 -11.82 -23.01 16.20
CA GLY A 318 -11.86 -24.31 15.53
C GLY A 318 -13.02 -24.40 14.55
N GLU A 319 -12.92 -25.33 13.59
CA GLU A 319 -13.96 -25.53 12.57
C GLU A 319 -15.33 -25.85 13.22
N GLU A 320 -15.32 -26.53 14.35
CA GLU A 320 -16.55 -26.93 15.08
C GLU A 320 -17.25 -25.73 15.74
N GLU A 321 -16.52 -24.69 16.10
CA GLU A 321 -17.03 -23.50 16.78
C GLU A 321 -17.43 -22.38 15.80
N ARG A 322 -17.13 -22.52 14.51
CA ARG A 322 -17.41 -21.50 13.50
C ARG A 322 -18.87 -21.03 13.51
N ALA A 323 -19.81 -21.96 13.66
CA ALA A 323 -21.23 -21.65 13.66
C ALA A 323 -21.73 -21.00 14.97
N SER A 324 -20.93 -21.05 16.04
CA SER A 324 -21.29 -20.50 17.36
C SER A 324 -21.00 -18.99 17.49
N VAL A 325 -20.32 -18.38 16.51
CA VAL A 325 -20.03 -16.94 16.52
C VAL A 325 -21.26 -16.16 16.08
N ASP A 326 -21.89 -15.45 17.02
CA ASP A 326 -23.02 -14.53 16.73
C ASP A 326 -22.47 -13.16 16.28
N ARG A 327 -22.30 -13.02 14.95
CA ARG A 327 -21.78 -11.78 14.33
C ARG A 327 -22.72 -10.59 14.52
N ASP A 328 -24.02 -10.83 14.57
CA ASP A 328 -25.02 -9.78 14.76
C ASP A 328 -25.05 -9.28 16.20
N ALA A 329 -24.84 -10.16 17.18
CA ALA A 329 -24.69 -9.76 18.56
C ALA A 329 -23.44 -8.89 18.77
N ILE A 330 -22.30 -9.25 18.14
CA ILE A 330 -21.08 -8.44 18.17
C ILE A 330 -21.34 -7.04 17.61
N LYS A 331 -21.98 -6.94 16.43
CA LYS A 331 -22.33 -5.64 15.84
C LYS A 331 -23.29 -4.83 16.71
N ARG A 332 -24.28 -5.48 17.33
CA ARG A 332 -25.19 -4.79 18.26
C ARG A 332 -24.47 -4.24 19.48
N ALA A 333 -23.53 -5.00 20.06
CA ALA A 333 -22.74 -4.56 21.21
C ALA A 333 -21.83 -3.36 20.89
N LEU A 334 -21.47 -3.17 19.62
CA LEU A 334 -20.61 -2.09 19.09
C LEU A 334 -21.40 -1.03 18.31
N GLY A 335 -22.72 -0.94 18.51
CA GLY A 335 -23.60 -0.12 17.67
C GLY A 335 -23.32 1.38 17.65
N GLU A 336 -22.53 1.92 18.58
CA GLU A 336 -22.09 3.32 18.58
C GLU A 336 -20.78 3.55 17.80
N ALA A 337 -20.10 2.48 17.36
CA ALA A 337 -18.94 2.59 16.50
C ALA A 337 -19.30 3.16 15.12
N ALA A 338 -18.39 3.88 14.49
CA ALA A 338 -18.59 4.41 13.13
C ALA A 338 -18.67 3.27 12.09
N ASP A 339 -17.87 2.22 12.28
CA ASP A 339 -17.92 0.99 11.49
C ASP A 339 -17.32 -0.19 12.27
N VAL A 340 -17.81 -1.40 11.99
CA VAL A 340 -17.38 -2.63 12.65
C VAL A 340 -16.98 -3.67 11.61
N GLN A 341 -15.70 -3.99 11.56
CA GLN A 341 -15.14 -5.06 10.72
C GLN A 341 -14.98 -6.36 11.53
N LEU A 342 -15.50 -7.46 10.99
CA LEU A 342 -15.46 -8.78 11.62
C LEU A 342 -14.52 -9.73 10.85
N GLU A 343 -13.39 -10.11 11.46
CA GLU A 343 -12.37 -10.97 10.88
C GLU A 343 -12.23 -12.28 11.67
N GLY A 344 -12.96 -13.31 11.23
CA GLY A 344 -12.85 -14.65 11.80
C GLY A 344 -11.89 -15.54 11.04
N ARG A 345 -10.88 -16.07 11.72
CA ARG A 345 -10.02 -17.13 11.22
C ARG A 345 -10.50 -18.47 11.72
N VAL A 346 -10.77 -19.40 10.81
CA VAL A 346 -11.09 -20.79 11.17
C VAL A 346 -9.82 -21.62 11.05
N VAL A 347 -9.45 -22.30 12.14
CA VAL A 347 -8.36 -23.27 12.15
C VAL A 347 -8.94 -24.61 11.72
N PRO A 348 -8.58 -25.14 10.55
CA PRO A 348 -9.09 -26.42 10.11
C PRO A 348 -8.58 -27.52 11.03
N VAL A 349 -9.49 -28.40 11.47
CA VAL A 349 -9.10 -29.62 12.16
C VAL A 349 -8.46 -30.54 11.13
N VAL A 350 -7.17 -30.74 11.24
CA VAL A 350 -6.45 -31.73 10.41
C VAL A 350 -6.91 -33.13 10.84
N ARG A 351 -8.01 -33.58 10.26
CA ARG A 351 -8.44 -34.98 10.41
C ARG A 351 -7.51 -35.83 9.56
N SER A 352 -6.50 -36.39 10.17
CA SER A 352 -5.70 -37.43 9.52
C SER A 352 -6.60 -38.64 9.28
N ARG A 353 -7.07 -38.83 8.04
CA ARG A 353 -7.87 -40.01 7.65
C ARG A 353 -7.07 -41.32 7.79
N ALA A 354 -5.75 -41.24 7.84
CA ALA A 354 -4.85 -42.35 8.12
C ALA A 354 -3.55 -41.79 8.73
N ALA A 355 -3.32 -42.09 10.00
CA ALA A 355 -2.09 -41.68 10.69
C ALA A 355 -0.87 -42.32 10.00
N GLY A 356 0.12 -41.49 9.67
CA GLY A 356 1.36 -41.94 9.05
C GLY A 356 1.34 -42.08 7.52
N ILE A 357 0.23 -41.82 6.83
CA ILE A 357 0.13 -41.94 5.35
C ILE A 357 1.13 -41.04 4.62
N SER A 358 1.43 -39.87 5.19
CA SER A 358 2.41 -38.91 4.62
C SER A 358 3.86 -39.37 4.74
N ARG A 359 4.13 -40.36 5.61
CA ARG A 359 5.47 -40.95 5.81
C ARG A 359 5.72 -42.17 4.95
N ALA A 360 4.69 -42.69 4.28
CA ALA A 360 4.81 -43.85 3.39
C ALA A 360 5.54 -43.43 2.11
N ASN A 361 6.56 -44.20 1.74
CA ASN A 361 7.47 -43.88 0.64
C ASN A 361 6.93 -44.30 -0.75
N SER A 362 5.94 -45.17 -0.79
CA SER A 362 5.31 -45.64 -2.04
C SER A 362 3.80 -45.47 -1.99
N LEU A 363 3.18 -45.47 -3.18
CA LEU A 363 1.73 -45.41 -3.31
C LEU A 363 1.05 -46.66 -2.76
N GLN A 364 1.66 -47.84 -2.96
CA GLN A 364 1.20 -49.11 -2.37
C GLN A 364 1.20 -49.04 -0.84
N GLU A 365 2.27 -48.50 -0.26
CA GLU A 365 2.36 -48.34 1.20
C GLU A 365 1.32 -47.35 1.73
N LYS A 366 1.07 -46.28 1.01
CA LYS A 366 0.00 -45.33 1.34
C LYS A 366 -1.38 -45.98 1.34
N VAL A 367 -1.66 -46.83 0.34
CA VAL A 367 -2.91 -47.61 0.27
C VAL A 367 -3.03 -48.56 1.44
N ARG A 368 -1.96 -49.29 1.81
CA ARG A 368 -1.98 -50.17 2.98
C ARG A 368 -2.20 -49.44 4.30
N VAL A 369 -1.55 -48.28 4.48
CA VAL A 369 -1.75 -47.46 5.69
C VAL A 369 -3.19 -46.95 5.74
N TRP A 370 -3.73 -46.51 4.63
CA TRP A 370 -5.11 -46.06 4.54
C TRP A 370 -6.10 -47.18 4.81
N ALA A 371 -5.94 -48.35 4.17
CA ALA A 371 -6.82 -49.49 4.33
C ALA A 371 -6.88 -49.97 5.78
N ARG A 372 -5.71 -50.07 6.46
CA ARG A 372 -5.66 -50.39 7.89
C ARG A 372 -6.38 -49.35 8.77
N ALA A 373 -6.22 -48.06 8.47
CA ALA A 373 -6.84 -46.97 9.24
C ALA A 373 -8.37 -46.91 9.06
N THR A 374 -8.89 -47.36 7.92
CA THR A 374 -10.32 -47.33 7.58
C THR A 374 -11.02 -48.67 7.80
N GLY A 375 -10.26 -49.75 8.13
CA GLY A 375 -10.80 -51.13 8.19
C GLY A 375 -11.19 -51.71 6.84
N SER A 376 -10.64 -51.17 5.74
CA SER A 376 -10.88 -51.63 4.38
C SER A 376 -9.92 -52.74 4.03
N GLU A 377 -10.32 -53.66 3.13
CA GLU A 377 -9.43 -54.67 2.54
C GLU A 377 -8.44 -53.99 1.57
N ASP A 378 -7.15 -54.27 1.70
CA ASP A 378 -6.11 -53.63 0.88
C ASP A 378 -5.87 -54.39 -0.45
N GLY A 379 -6.16 -55.68 -0.53
CA GLY A 379 -5.93 -56.50 -1.71
C GLY A 379 -6.53 -55.94 -3.00
N PRO A 380 -7.85 -55.75 -3.07
CA PRO A 380 -8.49 -55.26 -4.29
C PRO A 380 -8.01 -53.85 -4.69
N LEU A 381 -7.63 -53.03 -3.69
CA LEU A 381 -7.10 -51.66 -3.93
C LEU A 381 -5.68 -51.71 -4.49
N LEU A 382 -4.85 -52.63 -4.03
CA LEU A 382 -3.48 -52.81 -4.51
C LEU A 382 -3.46 -53.40 -5.91
N GLU A 383 -4.35 -54.38 -6.21
CA GLU A 383 -4.53 -54.91 -7.57
C GLU A 383 -4.92 -53.77 -8.54
N ARG A 384 -5.91 -52.96 -8.15
CA ARG A 384 -6.33 -51.81 -8.97
C ARG A 384 -5.23 -50.77 -9.14
N LEU A 385 -4.44 -50.51 -8.10
CA LEU A 385 -3.29 -49.64 -8.17
C LEU A 385 -2.21 -50.16 -9.14
N ALA A 386 -1.91 -51.42 -9.09
CA ALA A 386 -0.95 -52.04 -10.01
C ALA A 386 -1.42 -51.90 -11.48
N GLU A 387 -2.68 -52.17 -11.76
CA GLU A 387 -3.29 -51.93 -13.06
C GLU A 387 -3.16 -50.50 -13.54
N LEU A 388 -3.51 -49.51 -12.67
CA LEU A 388 -3.42 -48.10 -12.97
C LEU A 388 -1.98 -47.61 -13.19
N ALA A 389 -0.99 -48.23 -12.53
CA ALA A 389 0.42 -47.89 -12.68
C ALA A 389 1.05 -48.36 -14.00
N HIS A 390 0.51 -49.40 -14.62
CA HIS A 390 1.07 -50.00 -15.83
C HIS A 390 0.34 -49.67 -17.13
N ARG A 391 -0.86 -49.08 -17.07
CA ARG A 391 -1.65 -48.71 -18.26
C ARG A 391 -1.61 -47.19 -18.50
N GLN A 392 -1.67 -46.85 -19.78
CA GLN A 392 -1.85 -45.41 -20.14
C GLN A 392 -3.24 -44.91 -19.75
N PRO A 393 -3.40 -43.64 -19.31
CA PRO A 393 -4.69 -43.10 -18.89
C PRO A 393 -5.82 -43.27 -19.92
N SER A 394 -5.51 -43.17 -21.21
CA SER A 394 -6.46 -43.40 -22.31
C SER A 394 -6.97 -44.82 -22.40
N GLN A 395 -6.12 -45.81 -22.11
CA GLN A 395 -6.50 -47.23 -22.10
C GLN A 395 -7.41 -47.55 -20.90
N ILE A 396 -7.12 -46.95 -19.72
CA ILE A 396 -7.94 -47.10 -18.51
C ILE A 396 -9.32 -46.46 -18.75
N ALA A 397 -9.38 -45.29 -19.31
CA ALA A 397 -10.63 -44.62 -19.64
C ALA A 397 -11.46 -45.41 -20.66
N GLY A 398 -10.82 -45.99 -21.67
CA GLY A 398 -11.48 -46.84 -22.65
C GLY A 398 -12.09 -48.13 -22.05
N ALA A 399 -11.35 -48.81 -21.17
CA ALA A 399 -11.81 -50.02 -20.48
C ALA A 399 -12.99 -49.72 -19.53
N ILE A 400 -12.94 -48.63 -18.79
CA ILE A 400 -14.04 -48.18 -17.91
C ILE A 400 -15.32 -47.86 -18.73
N LEU A 401 -15.17 -47.21 -19.87
CA LEU A 401 -16.29 -46.89 -20.77
C LEU A 401 -16.87 -48.10 -21.46
N ALA A 402 -16.03 -49.12 -21.74
CA ALA A 402 -16.43 -50.39 -22.35
C ALA A 402 -17.10 -51.36 -21.37
N GLY A 403 -17.03 -51.10 -20.05
CA GLY A 403 -17.55 -51.96 -19.01
C GLY A 403 -16.76 -53.30 -18.87
N GLU A 404 -15.49 -53.31 -19.29
CA GLU A 404 -14.62 -54.47 -19.19
C GLU A 404 -14.16 -54.70 -17.76
N GLU A 405 -14.38 -55.90 -17.19
CA GLU A 405 -13.76 -56.29 -15.93
C GLU A 405 -12.25 -56.48 -16.12
N PRO A 406 -11.41 -56.04 -15.13
CA PRO A 406 -9.95 -56.16 -15.26
C PRO A 406 -9.49 -57.61 -15.31
N GLU A 407 -8.70 -57.95 -16.34
CA GLU A 407 -8.00 -59.24 -16.39
C GLU A 407 -7.00 -59.36 -15.22
N ARG A 408 -7.02 -60.47 -14.50
CA ARG A 408 -6.02 -60.81 -13.48
C ARG A 408 -4.66 -60.95 -14.13
N ILE A 409 -3.70 -60.12 -13.74
CA ILE A 409 -2.30 -60.23 -14.14
C ILE A 409 -1.64 -61.28 -13.24
N GLU A 410 -1.21 -62.43 -13.80
CA GLU A 410 -0.32 -63.37 -13.11
C GLU A 410 1.05 -62.70 -12.91
N GLU A 411 1.55 -62.70 -11.66
CA GLU A 411 2.84 -62.13 -11.30
C GLU A 411 3.99 -62.90 -11.99
N GLU A 412 4.59 -62.30 -13.03
CA GLU A 412 5.94 -62.67 -13.45
C GLU A 412 6.95 -62.05 -12.47
N GLN A 413 7.77 -62.88 -11.84
CA GLN A 413 8.86 -62.45 -10.96
C GLN A 413 9.87 -61.60 -11.74
N PRO A 414 10.26 -60.42 -11.27
CA PRO A 414 11.23 -59.60 -11.97
C PRO A 414 12.64 -60.22 -11.87
N GLN A 415 13.19 -60.57 -13.03
CA GLN A 415 14.63 -60.78 -13.16
C GLN A 415 15.36 -59.45 -12.99
N GLY A 416 16.39 -59.46 -12.13
CA GLY A 416 17.14 -58.28 -11.77
C GLY A 416 17.77 -57.56 -12.97
N VAL A 417 17.49 -56.26 -13.03
CA VAL A 417 18.27 -55.29 -13.82
C VAL A 417 18.75 -54.23 -12.85
N GLU A 418 20.07 -54.28 -12.59
CA GLU A 418 20.77 -53.15 -11.99
C GLU A 418 20.68 -51.92 -12.94
N GLN A 419 19.95 -50.93 -12.55
CA GLN A 419 20.04 -49.62 -13.19
C GLN A 419 20.68 -48.63 -12.22
N GLN A 420 21.80 -48.10 -12.67
CA GLN A 420 22.47 -46.93 -12.09
C GLN A 420 21.48 -45.74 -12.00
N ALA A 421 21.22 -45.31 -10.80
CA ALA A 421 20.47 -44.08 -10.54
C ALA A 421 21.44 -42.88 -10.64
N ASP A 422 21.23 -42.07 -11.67
CA ASP A 422 21.83 -40.74 -11.74
C ASP A 422 21.03 -39.81 -10.83
N GLU A 423 21.64 -39.36 -9.74
CA GLU A 423 21.07 -38.46 -8.75
C GLU A 423 20.94 -37.06 -9.33
N LEU A 424 19.70 -36.66 -9.63
CA LEU A 424 19.32 -35.25 -9.64
C LEU A 424 18.59 -34.97 -8.33
N ALA A 425 19.36 -34.57 -7.30
CA ALA A 425 18.86 -34.16 -6.02
C ALA A 425 18.23 -32.74 -6.12
N VAL A 426 16.93 -32.69 -5.96
CA VAL A 426 16.22 -31.40 -5.72
C VAL A 426 16.42 -31.04 -4.23
N PRO A 427 17.01 -29.89 -3.91
CA PRO A 427 17.26 -29.53 -2.51
C PRO A 427 15.94 -29.33 -1.75
N SER A 428 15.90 -29.85 -0.53
CA SER A 428 14.73 -29.71 0.35
C SER A 428 14.57 -28.26 0.82
N VAL A 429 13.32 -27.83 1.05
CA VAL A 429 12.98 -26.48 1.57
C VAL A 429 13.77 -26.11 2.83
N ARG A 430 14.29 -27.10 3.56
CA ARG A 430 15.12 -26.91 4.75
C ARG A 430 16.58 -26.55 4.41
N ALA A 431 17.08 -26.98 3.28
CA ALA A 431 18.43 -26.62 2.80
C ALA A 431 18.46 -25.19 2.28
N LEU A 432 17.43 -24.75 1.56
CA LEU A 432 17.27 -23.37 1.09
C LEU A 432 17.11 -22.36 2.23
N ALA A 433 16.48 -22.78 3.34
CA ALA A 433 16.33 -21.92 4.52
C ALA A 433 17.63 -21.84 5.36
N GLN A 434 18.57 -22.79 5.21
CA GLN A 434 19.88 -22.74 5.84
C GLN A 434 20.88 -21.89 5.05
N GLU A 435 20.87 -21.97 3.72
CA GLU A 435 21.67 -21.10 2.87
C GLU A 435 21.29 -19.63 3.04
N ALA A 436 19.98 -19.30 3.06
CA ALA A 436 19.51 -17.94 3.29
C ALA A 436 19.88 -17.36 4.67
N ARG A 437 20.18 -18.21 5.67
CA ARG A 437 20.68 -17.77 6.98
C ARG A 437 22.19 -17.60 7.04
N GLN A 438 22.95 -18.30 6.21
CA GLN A 438 24.40 -18.11 6.11
C GLN A 438 24.74 -16.82 5.36
N ASP A 439 24.02 -16.51 4.27
CA ASP A 439 24.20 -15.27 3.53
C ASP A 439 23.84 -14.02 4.34
N ALA A 440 22.88 -14.12 5.28
CA ALA A 440 22.50 -13.01 6.16
C ALA A 440 23.55 -12.73 7.25
N VAL A 441 24.37 -13.71 7.64
CA VAL A 441 25.41 -13.54 8.65
C VAL A 441 26.72 -12.98 8.06
N GLU A 442 26.97 -13.18 6.75
CA GLU A 442 28.12 -12.59 6.07
C GLU A 442 27.93 -11.11 5.70
N LEU A 443 26.70 -10.60 5.70
CA LEU A 443 26.40 -9.17 5.43
C LEU A 443 26.46 -8.26 6.67
N GLU A 444 26.64 -8.79 7.87
CA GLU A 444 26.86 -8.00 9.10
C GLU A 444 28.33 -7.74 9.45
N LEU A 445 29.27 -8.15 8.58
CA LEU A 445 30.72 -8.00 8.83
C LEU A 445 31.48 -7.16 7.79
N PHE A 446 30.73 -6.29 7.03
CA PHE A 446 31.39 -5.26 6.19
C PHE A 446 30.73 -3.90 6.35
#